data_295d7ef40f48ddc013110b83155c7d30
#
_entry.id   295d7ef40f48ddc013110b83155c7d30
#
_cell.length_a   1.000
_cell.length_b   1.000
_cell.length_c   1.000
_cell.angle_alpha   90.00
_cell.angle_beta   90.00
_cell.angle_gamma   90.00
#
_symmetry.space_group_name_H-M   'P 1'
#
loop_
_entity.id
_entity.type
_entity.pdbx_description
1 polymer ?
#
loop_
_entity_poly.entity_id
_entity_poly.type
_entity_poly.pdbx_seq_one_letter_code
_entity_poly.pdbx_strand_id
1 'polypeptide(L)'
;MSLAEKIQHDVRAAMKERHRARVGALRMLSAALKNGEIEAGRRLTEEEEQVVLRRQLKQREESAEAFRKAGREDQAASESAEAEVVREYLPEPLSPEELEEIVDRAIQETGASGIKDIGPVMGRAMELAGGRAEGRELSALVRNRLQ
;
A
#
# COMPACT_ATOMS: atom_id res chain seq x y z
N MET A 1 15.17 -0.74 -11.70
CA MET A 1 14.33 0.45 -11.88
C MET A 1 13.43 0.60 -10.67
N SER A 2 13.45 1.77 -10.03
CA SER A 2 12.56 2.06 -8.90
C SER A 2 11.11 2.21 -9.37
N LEU A 3 10.15 2.18 -8.44
CA LEU A 3 8.75 2.44 -8.78
C LEU A 3 8.59 3.84 -9.37
N ALA A 4 9.29 4.83 -8.81
CA ALA A 4 9.25 6.19 -9.33
C ALA A 4 9.70 6.25 -10.80
N GLU A 5 10.80 5.59 -11.12
CA GLU A 5 11.32 5.54 -12.50
C GLU A 5 10.38 4.80 -13.43
N LYS A 6 9.82 3.68 -12.98
CA LYS A 6 8.87 2.89 -13.76
C LYS A 6 7.61 3.70 -14.06
N ILE A 7 7.08 4.40 -13.06
CA ILE A 7 5.90 5.24 -13.24
C ILE A 7 6.17 6.38 -14.23
N GLN A 8 7.34 7.01 -14.15
CA GLN A 8 7.72 8.06 -15.11
C GLN A 8 7.76 7.52 -16.54
N HIS A 9 8.31 6.34 -16.70
CA HIS A 9 8.35 5.66 -18.00
C HIS A 9 6.92 5.41 -18.51
N ASP A 10 6.05 4.92 -17.64
CA ASP A 10 4.66 4.58 -17.99
C ASP A 10 3.82 5.82 -18.28
N VAL A 11 4.12 6.96 -17.63
CA VAL A 11 3.48 8.24 -17.97
C VAL A 11 3.73 8.59 -19.43
N ARG A 12 4.98 8.47 -19.88
CA ARG A 12 5.34 8.77 -21.27
C ARG A 12 4.62 7.86 -22.25
N ALA A 13 4.54 6.56 -21.93
CA ALA A 13 3.83 5.60 -22.76
C ALA A 13 2.34 5.94 -22.85
N ALA A 14 1.71 6.25 -21.72
CA ALA A 14 0.30 6.62 -21.66
C ALA A 14 0.01 7.92 -22.44
N MET A 15 0.93 8.88 -22.41
CA MET A 15 0.83 10.12 -23.18
C MET A 15 0.85 9.85 -24.68
N LYS A 16 1.73 8.95 -25.14
CA LYS A 16 1.80 8.56 -26.54
C LYS A 16 0.51 7.89 -27.01
N GLU A 17 -0.10 7.10 -26.15
CA GLU A 17 -1.36 6.42 -26.42
C GLU A 17 -2.58 7.34 -26.25
N ARG A 18 -2.36 8.56 -25.80
CA ARG A 18 -3.41 9.56 -25.54
C ARG A 18 -4.45 9.07 -24.51
N HIS A 19 -4.02 8.26 -23.57
CA HIS A 19 -4.85 7.71 -22.51
C HIS A 19 -4.90 8.69 -21.34
N ARG A 20 -5.75 9.71 -21.42
CA ARG A 20 -5.80 10.83 -20.45
C ARG A 20 -6.02 10.40 -19.01
N ALA A 21 -6.97 9.49 -18.78
CA ALA A 21 -7.28 9.03 -17.44
C ALA A 21 -6.08 8.34 -16.80
N ARG A 22 -5.38 7.51 -17.56
CA ARG A 22 -4.18 6.82 -17.10
C ARG A 22 -3.05 7.80 -16.82
N VAL A 23 -2.84 8.78 -17.68
CA VAL A 23 -1.83 9.83 -17.49
C VAL A 23 -2.09 10.56 -16.17
N GLY A 24 -3.33 10.95 -15.91
CA GLY A 24 -3.72 11.64 -14.67
C GLY A 24 -3.43 10.82 -13.43
N ALA A 25 -3.82 9.54 -13.45
CA ALA A 25 -3.57 8.62 -12.33
C ALA A 25 -2.08 8.44 -12.08
N LEU A 26 -1.30 8.20 -13.14
CA LEU A 26 0.14 8.01 -13.02
C LEU A 26 0.87 9.26 -12.53
N ARG A 27 0.45 10.43 -12.97
CA ARG A 27 1.02 11.70 -12.49
C ARG A 27 0.73 11.92 -11.01
N MET A 28 -0.45 11.54 -10.55
CA MET A 28 -0.81 11.59 -9.14
C MET A 28 0.14 10.71 -8.32
N LEU A 29 0.41 9.50 -8.76
CA LEU A 29 1.34 8.60 -8.08
C LEU A 29 2.77 9.14 -8.09
N SER A 30 3.21 9.68 -9.21
CA SER A 30 4.52 10.28 -9.33
C SER A 30 4.69 11.45 -8.34
N ALA A 31 3.67 12.30 -8.23
CA ALA A 31 3.67 13.42 -7.28
C ALA A 31 3.72 12.92 -5.84
N ALA A 32 2.95 11.89 -5.52
CA ALA A 32 2.93 11.31 -4.16
C ALA A 32 4.30 10.76 -3.78
N LEU A 33 4.97 10.05 -4.68
CA LEU A 33 6.31 9.52 -4.44
C LEU A 33 7.34 10.63 -4.27
N LYS A 34 7.24 11.68 -5.09
CA LYS A 34 8.14 12.84 -4.99
C LYS A 34 7.95 13.56 -3.65
N ASN A 35 6.72 13.73 -3.22
CA ASN A 35 6.43 14.33 -1.91
C ASN A 35 7.01 13.48 -0.79
N GLY A 36 6.94 12.17 -0.90
CA GLY A 36 7.55 11.25 0.06
C GLY A 36 9.06 11.43 0.14
N GLU A 37 9.72 11.61 -0.99
CA GLU A 37 11.16 11.87 -1.04
C GLU A 37 11.52 13.19 -0.39
N ILE A 38 10.70 14.22 -0.63
CA ILE A 38 10.91 15.55 -0.03
C ILE A 38 10.81 15.46 1.49
N GLU A 39 9.80 14.78 2.02
CA GLU A 39 9.63 14.59 3.45
C GLU A 39 10.77 13.81 4.07
N ALA A 40 11.23 12.75 3.40
CA ALA A 40 12.32 11.93 3.87
C ALA A 40 13.69 12.62 3.75
N GLY A 41 13.80 13.61 2.88
CA GLY A 41 15.06 14.28 2.58
C GLY A 41 16.04 13.41 1.80
N ARG A 42 15.56 12.34 1.18
CA ARG A 42 16.35 11.37 0.42
C ARG A 42 15.45 10.55 -0.49
N ARG A 43 16.03 9.70 -1.31
CA ARG A 43 15.26 8.74 -2.10
C ARG A 43 14.58 7.75 -1.18
N LEU A 44 13.38 7.34 -1.56
CA LEU A 44 12.63 6.33 -0.83
C LEU A 44 13.19 4.93 -1.13
N THR A 45 13.16 4.07 -0.13
CA THR A 45 13.41 2.65 -0.34
C THR A 45 12.20 2.04 -1.04
N GLU A 46 12.36 0.84 -1.58
CA GLU A 46 11.27 0.12 -2.23
C GLU A 46 10.07 -0.06 -1.27
N GLU A 47 10.34 -0.41 -0.03
CA GLU A 47 9.29 -0.57 0.98
C GLU A 47 8.57 0.74 1.26
N GLU A 48 9.32 1.84 1.36
CA GLU A 48 8.74 3.17 1.56
C GLU A 48 7.90 3.60 0.36
N GLU A 49 8.33 3.28 -0.85
CA GLU A 49 7.55 3.55 -2.06
C GLU A 49 6.21 2.81 -1.99
N GLN A 50 6.23 1.55 -1.57
CA GLN A 50 5.00 0.75 -1.44
C GLN A 50 4.06 1.33 -0.39
N VAL A 51 4.59 1.84 0.73
CA VAL A 51 3.77 2.50 1.75
C VAL A 51 3.05 3.71 1.17
N VAL A 52 3.76 4.54 0.39
CA VAL A 52 3.15 5.70 -0.27
C VAL A 52 2.02 5.27 -1.20
N LEU A 53 2.27 4.26 -2.03
CA LEU A 53 1.26 3.77 -2.97
C LEU A 53 0.05 3.16 -2.27
N ARG A 54 0.24 2.45 -1.16
CA ARG A 54 -0.88 1.89 -0.41
C ARG A 54 -1.75 2.97 0.21
N ARG A 55 -1.17 4.09 0.64
CA ARG A 55 -1.94 5.24 1.11
C ARG A 55 -2.77 5.83 -0.02
N GLN A 56 -2.21 5.93 -1.22
CA GLN A 56 -2.94 6.40 -2.39
C GLN A 56 -4.09 5.47 -2.73
N LEU A 57 -3.86 4.17 -2.69
CA LEU A 57 -4.90 3.17 -2.93
C LEU A 57 -6.05 3.34 -1.95
N LYS A 58 -5.74 3.44 -0.67
CA LYS A 58 -6.74 3.61 0.38
C LYS A 58 -7.56 4.87 0.18
N GLN A 59 -6.92 6.00 -0.13
CA GLN A 59 -7.61 7.26 -0.39
C GLN A 59 -8.55 7.15 -1.59
N ARG A 60 -8.11 6.48 -2.66
CA ARG A 60 -8.96 6.29 -3.85
C ARG A 60 -10.16 5.42 -3.55
N GLU A 61 -9.98 4.36 -2.78
CA GLU A 61 -11.06 3.46 -2.39
C GLU A 61 -12.07 4.17 -1.47
N GLU A 62 -11.59 4.91 -0.48
CA GLU A 62 -12.45 5.67 0.44
C GLU A 62 -13.23 6.76 -0.31
N SER A 63 -12.57 7.47 -1.23
CA SER A 63 -13.22 8.49 -2.05
C SER A 63 -14.29 7.89 -2.96
N ALA A 64 -14.00 6.75 -3.58
CA ALA A 64 -14.96 6.04 -4.42
C ALA A 64 -16.22 5.66 -3.63
N GLU A 65 -16.03 5.14 -2.43
CA GLU A 65 -17.15 4.78 -1.57
C GLU A 65 -17.97 6.01 -1.15
N ALA A 66 -17.29 7.09 -0.78
CA ALA A 66 -17.95 8.35 -0.39
C ALA A 66 -18.79 8.91 -1.55
N PHE A 67 -18.25 8.93 -2.76
CA PHE A 67 -18.99 9.39 -3.94
C PHE A 67 -20.17 8.49 -4.24
N ARG A 68 -20.01 7.18 -4.11
CA ARG A 68 -21.11 6.22 -4.35
C ARG A 68 -22.24 6.46 -3.37
N LYS A 69 -21.94 6.66 -2.10
CA LYS A 69 -22.95 6.97 -1.07
C LYS A 69 -23.66 8.29 -1.33
N ALA A 70 -22.96 9.26 -1.94
CA ALA A 70 -23.53 10.55 -2.29
C ALA A 70 -24.30 10.54 -3.62
N GLY A 71 -24.40 9.38 -4.27
CA GLY A 71 -25.08 9.24 -5.56
C GLY A 71 -24.29 9.78 -6.74
N ARG A 72 -22.97 9.99 -6.57
CA ARG A 72 -22.10 10.52 -7.62
C ARG A 72 -21.34 9.38 -8.29
N GLU A 73 -22.07 8.59 -9.07
CA GLU A 73 -21.54 7.37 -9.69
C GLU A 73 -20.37 7.61 -10.65
N ASP A 74 -20.41 8.69 -11.43
CA ASP A 74 -19.32 9.00 -12.37
C ASP A 74 -18.00 9.30 -11.63
N GLN A 75 -18.09 10.06 -10.56
CA GLN A 75 -16.92 10.38 -9.73
C GLN A 75 -16.41 9.14 -8.99
N ALA A 76 -17.31 8.29 -8.50
CA ALA A 76 -16.97 7.03 -7.87
C ALA A 76 -16.22 6.13 -8.86
N ALA A 77 -16.72 6.01 -10.10
CA ALA A 77 -16.08 5.21 -11.13
C ALA A 77 -14.67 5.72 -11.47
N SER A 78 -14.51 7.04 -11.52
CA SER A 78 -13.21 7.66 -11.78
C SER A 78 -12.20 7.32 -10.67
N GLU A 79 -12.61 7.43 -9.40
CA GLU A 79 -11.75 7.06 -8.27
C GLU A 79 -11.41 5.57 -8.28
N SER A 80 -12.37 4.71 -8.61
CA SER A 80 -12.16 3.27 -8.72
C SER A 80 -11.15 2.94 -9.83
N ALA A 81 -11.23 3.63 -10.97
CA ALA A 81 -10.29 3.45 -12.06
C ALA A 81 -8.86 3.86 -11.65
N GLU A 82 -8.74 4.96 -10.91
CA GLU A 82 -7.45 5.38 -10.38
C GLU A 82 -6.89 4.35 -9.38
N ALA A 83 -7.75 3.79 -8.53
CA ALA A 83 -7.37 2.72 -7.60
C ALA A 83 -6.79 1.51 -8.35
N GLU A 84 -7.40 1.13 -9.47
CA GLU A 84 -6.90 0.02 -10.28
C GLU A 84 -5.49 0.29 -10.82
N VAL A 85 -5.21 1.53 -11.24
CA VAL A 85 -3.87 1.91 -11.70
C VAL A 85 -2.86 1.76 -10.57
N VAL A 86 -3.21 2.18 -9.35
CA VAL A 86 -2.33 2.05 -8.19
C VAL A 86 -2.00 0.58 -7.92
N ARG A 87 -3.01 -0.30 -7.99
CA ARG A 87 -2.81 -1.75 -7.76
C ARG A 87 -1.81 -2.38 -8.70
N GLU A 88 -1.70 -1.88 -9.92
CA GLU A 88 -0.73 -2.40 -10.90
C GLU A 88 0.72 -2.31 -10.40
N TYR A 89 1.01 -1.38 -9.51
CA TYR A 89 2.36 -1.13 -9.00
C TYR A 89 2.62 -1.72 -7.62
N LEU A 90 1.61 -2.30 -7.00
CA LEU A 90 1.74 -2.95 -5.71
C LEU A 90 1.83 -4.46 -5.85
N PRO A 91 2.60 -5.14 -5.00
CA PRO A 91 2.57 -6.59 -4.97
C PRO A 91 1.20 -7.06 -4.50
N GLU A 92 0.83 -8.29 -4.84
CA GLU A 92 -0.43 -8.85 -4.39
C GLU A 92 -0.50 -8.84 -2.87
N PRO A 93 -1.66 -8.48 -2.28
CA PRO A 93 -1.83 -8.54 -0.84
C PRO A 93 -1.65 -9.97 -0.34
N LEU A 94 -1.18 -10.10 0.88
CA LEU A 94 -1.07 -11.40 1.52
C LEU A 94 -2.46 -11.97 1.77
N SER A 95 -2.63 -13.28 1.57
CA SER A 95 -3.85 -13.97 1.90
C SER A 95 -4.00 -14.06 3.42
N PRO A 96 -5.23 -14.32 3.94
CA PRO A 96 -5.40 -14.53 5.38
C PRO A 96 -4.50 -15.64 5.94
N GLU A 97 -4.29 -16.71 5.18
CA GLU A 97 -3.42 -17.80 5.58
C GLU A 97 -1.96 -17.39 5.65
N GLU A 98 -1.51 -16.61 4.67
CA GLU A 98 -0.15 -16.07 4.66
C GLU A 98 0.09 -15.10 5.81
N LEU A 99 -0.91 -14.27 6.14
CA LEU A 99 -0.84 -13.35 7.27
C LEU A 99 -0.68 -14.12 8.59
N GLU A 100 -1.46 -15.18 8.76
CA GLU A 100 -1.37 -16.02 9.95
C GLU A 100 -0.01 -16.70 10.08
N GLU A 101 0.54 -17.20 8.98
CA GLU A 101 1.88 -17.80 8.97
C GLU A 101 2.95 -16.79 9.37
N ILE A 102 2.85 -15.56 8.88
CA ILE A 102 3.78 -14.49 9.23
C ILE A 102 3.71 -14.17 10.72
N VAL A 103 2.50 -14.05 11.26
CA VAL A 103 2.31 -13.76 12.69
C VAL A 103 2.87 -14.91 13.55
N ASP A 104 2.57 -16.15 13.20
CA ASP A 104 3.08 -17.31 13.93
C ASP A 104 4.60 -17.35 13.89
N ARG A 105 5.18 -17.11 12.74
CA ARG A 105 6.62 -17.08 12.56
C ARG A 105 7.27 -15.95 13.37
N ALA A 106 6.66 -14.78 13.37
CA ALA A 106 7.16 -13.64 14.15
C ALA A 106 7.14 -13.93 15.66
N ILE A 107 6.07 -14.58 16.13
CA ILE A 107 5.95 -14.98 17.54
C ILE A 107 7.05 -16.00 17.88
N GLN A 108 7.23 -16.99 17.02
CA GLN A 108 8.24 -18.03 17.22
C GLN A 108 9.66 -17.46 17.23
N GLU A 109 9.99 -16.61 16.26
CA GLU A 109 11.33 -16.03 16.14
C GLU A 109 11.68 -15.08 17.30
N THR A 110 10.70 -14.36 17.82
CA THR A 110 10.92 -13.41 18.92
C THR A 110 10.78 -14.06 20.30
N GLY A 111 10.27 -15.28 20.38
CA GLY A 111 10.07 -15.98 21.64
C GLY A 111 8.99 -15.34 22.51
N ALA A 112 8.05 -14.62 21.91
CA ALA A 112 7.00 -13.92 22.64
C ALA A 112 6.09 -14.89 23.39
N SER A 113 5.69 -14.50 24.62
CA SER A 113 4.85 -15.31 25.47
C SER A 113 3.53 -14.63 25.87
N GLY A 114 3.36 -13.36 25.55
CA GLY A 114 2.16 -12.63 25.89
C GLY A 114 2.11 -11.23 25.29
N ILE A 115 1.03 -10.53 25.58
CA ILE A 115 0.73 -9.21 25.01
C ILE A 115 1.83 -8.16 25.28
N LYS A 116 2.57 -8.32 26.36
CA LYS A 116 3.70 -7.43 26.68
C LYS A 116 4.78 -7.43 25.61
N ASP A 117 4.84 -8.49 24.80
CA ASP A 117 5.84 -8.67 23.76
C ASP A 117 5.37 -8.20 22.40
N ILE A 118 4.24 -7.47 22.33
CA ILE A 118 3.64 -7.05 21.06
C ILE A 118 4.57 -6.22 20.18
N GLY A 119 5.38 -5.34 20.77
CA GLY A 119 6.28 -4.47 20.02
C GLY A 119 7.26 -5.24 19.15
N PRO A 120 8.09 -6.12 19.73
CA PRO A 120 9.03 -6.94 18.96
C PRO A 120 8.35 -7.82 17.91
N VAL A 121 7.20 -8.42 18.25
CA VAL A 121 6.44 -9.25 17.32
C VAL A 121 5.96 -8.44 16.13
N MET A 122 5.40 -7.24 16.38
CA MET A 122 4.95 -6.35 15.32
C MET A 122 6.09 -5.95 14.40
N GLY A 123 7.24 -5.59 14.97
CA GLY A 123 8.42 -5.23 14.18
C GLY A 123 8.82 -6.37 13.23
N ARG A 124 8.89 -7.58 13.75
CA ARG A 124 9.27 -8.74 12.94
C ARG A 124 8.20 -9.11 11.90
N ALA A 125 6.93 -9.05 12.27
CA ALA A 125 5.83 -9.33 11.36
C ALA A 125 5.81 -8.33 10.19
N MET A 126 6.04 -7.05 10.45
CA MET A 126 6.12 -6.04 9.40
C MET A 126 7.28 -6.31 8.44
N GLU A 127 8.44 -6.71 8.96
CA GLU A 127 9.57 -7.09 8.13
C GLU A 127 9.25 -8.29 7.23
N LEU A 128 8.64 -9.32 7.79
CA LEU A 128 8.26 -10.52 7.05
C LEU A 128 7.19 -10.24 6.00
N ALA A 129 6.28 -9.33 6.29
CA ALA A 129 5.23 -8.95 5.34
C ALA A 129 5.78 -8.17 4.15
N GLY A 130 6.91 -7.49 4.31
CA GLY A 130 7.59 -6.79 3.21
C GLY A 130 6.72 -5.78 2.47
N GLY A 131 5.88 -5.06 3.17
CA GLY A 131 5.01 -4.05 2.56
C GLY A 131 3.70 -4.61 1.97
N ARG A 132 3.47 -5.91 2.07
CA ARG A 132 2.28 -6.58 1.51
C ARG A 132 1.11 -6.68 2.47
N ALA A 133 1.23 -6.07 3.64
CA ALA A 133 0.16 -6.02 4.63
C ALA A 133 0.20 -4.69 5.37
N GLU A 134 -0.97 -4.24 5.83
CA GLU A 134 -1.07 -3.05 6.66
C GLU A 134 -0.79 -3.40 8.10
N GLY A 135 -0.18 -2.46 8.84
CA GLY A 135 0.10 -2.64 10.25
C GLY A 135 -1.15 -2.95 11.07
N ARG A 136 -2.28 -2.37 10.67
CA ARG A 136 -3.58 -2.60 11.35
C ARG A 136 -4.01 -4.06 11.27
N GLU A 137 -3.88 -4.69 10.10
CA GLU A 137 -4.22 -6.10 9.91
C GLU A 137 -3.34 -7.01 10.76
N LEU A 138 -2.04 -6.76 10.72
CA LEU A 138 -1.08 -7.54 11.51
C LEU A 138 -1.27 -7.33 13.00
N SER A 139 -1.54 -6.09 13.44
CA SER A 139 -1.76 -5.78 14.84
C SER A 139 -2.94 -6.56 15.41
N ALA A 140 -4.05 -6.64 14.67
CA ALA A 140 -5.22 -7.39 15.11
C ALA A 140 -4.90 -8.87 15.30
N LEU A 141 -4.18 -9.47 14.35
CA LEU A 141 -3.80 -10.88 14.43
C LEU A 141 -2.80 -11.14 15.54
N VAL A 142 -1.79 -10.28 15.70
CA VAL A 142 -0.79 -10.42 16.75
C VAL A 142 -1.45 -10.33 18.13
N ARG A 143 -2.31 -9.36 18.36
CA ARG A 143 -3.02 -9.20 19.63
C ARG A 143 -3.86 -10.43 19.95
N ASN A 144 -4.57 -10.94 18.94
CA ASN A 144 -5.40 -12.13 19.13
C ASN A 144 -4.57 -13.34 19.55
N ARG A 145 -3.38 -13.51 18.95
CA ARG A 145 -2.50 -14.64 19.26
C ARG A 145 -1.80 -14.53 20.61
N LEU A 146 -1.52 -13.30 21.07
CA LEU A 146 -0.78 -13.06 22.31
C LEU A 146 -1.68 -12.91 23.55
N GLN A 147 -2.98 -12.86 23.38
CA GLN A 147 -3.93 -12.80 24.49
C GLN A 147 -4.09 -14.14 25.19
#